data_0fc65cf06d9752150f52b2731abacb6a
#
_entry.id   0fc65cf06d9752150f52b2731abacb6a
#
_cell.length_a   1.000
_cell.length_b   1.000
_cell.length_c   1.000
_cell.angle_alpha   90.00
_cell.angle_beta   90.00
_cell.angle_gamma   90.00
#
_symmetry.space_group_name_H-M   'P 1'
#
loop_
_entity.id
_entity.type
_entity.pdbx_description
1 polymer ?
#
loop_
_entity_poly.entity_id
_entity_poly.type
_entity_poly.pdbx_seq_one_letter_code
_entity_poly.pdbx_strand_id
1 'polypeptide(L)'
;MSCTPLLWASANTRTSLSFRLQESVDAFKSWCKSWKLKLQPNKTQMIHFTIHPMKKYKHPVEVKVDNTIIKPLDHTRLLGVIIDKQFNWRRHLDHIEAKIAPRIGLLRYLSRTAYEPNSRTMINIFKSIARTIIRYGYPVLLTANQNVWNQIQIIQNKALRAALGLPIYTSVDYIYKISNIPKIKDFATTLLKKSVMSSFRSHYYTQLSARQQRD
;
A
#
# COMPACT_ATOMS: atom_id res chain seq x y z
N MET A 1 -16.34 9.99 -11.62
CA MET A 1 -15.28 9.91 -10.57
C MET A 1 -15.81 9.05 -9.44
N SER A 2 -15.20 7.90 -9.17
CA SER A 2 -15.59 7.06 -8.03
C SER A 2 -14.83 7.58 -6.80
N CYS A 3 -15.52 8.32 -5.95
CA CYS A 3 -15.01 8.64 -4.63
C CYS A 3 -15.09 7.37 -3.79
N THR A 4 -13.98 6.93 -3.21
CA THR A 4 -13.95 5.81 -2.26
C THR A 4 -13.81 6.40 -0.86
N PRO A 5 -14.91 6.71 -0.18
CA PRO A 5 -14.85 7.20 1.19
C PRO A 5 -14.38 6.08 2.11
N LEU A 6 -13.60 6.44 3.12
CA LEU A 6 -13.17 5.55 4.18
C LEU A 6 -13.86 5.96 5.48
N LEU A 7 -14.70 5.08 6.01
CA LEU A 7 -15.29 5.23 7.34
C LEU A 7 -14.58 4.28 8.30
N TRP A 8 -14.27 4.74 9.51
CA TRP A 8 -13.67 3.92 10.53
C TRP A 8 -14.29 4.19 11.89
N ALA A 9 -14.35 3.17 12.72
CA ALA A 9 -14.80 3.27 14.10
C ALA A 9 -13.99 2.32 14.98
N SER A 10 -13.87 2.66 16.26
CA SER A 10 -13.27 1.79 17.27
C SER A 10 -14.17 1.71 18.49
N ALA A 11 -14.22 0.53 19.10
CA ALA A 11 -14.98 0.32 20.34
C ALA A 11 -14.44 -0.90 21.10
N ASN A 12 -14.71 -0.96 22.39
CA ASN A 12 -14.31 -2.07 23.25
C ASN A 12 -15.20 -3.31 23.07
N THR A 13 -16.45 -3.12 22.63
CA THR A 13 -17.39 -4.22 22.37
C THR A 13 -17.87 -4.21 20.92
N ARG A 14 -18.21 -5.38 20.39
CA ARG A 14 -18.68 -5.53 19.01
C ARG A 14 -20.04 -4.85 18.78
N THR A 15 -20.93 -4.91 19.75
CA THR A 15 -22.22 -4.24 19.69
C THR A 15 -22.07 -2.73 19.60
N SER A 16 -21.23 -2.14 20.45
CA SER A 16 -20.91 -0.72 20.40
C SER A 16 -20.18 -0.34 19.08
N LEU A 17 -19.32 -1.23 18.56
CA LEU A 17 -18.66 -1.01 17.28
C LEU A 17 -19.65 -1.01 16.11
N SER A 18 -20.56 -2.00 16.07
CA SER A 18 -21.60 -2.06 15.03
C SER A 18 -22.51 -0.83 15.08
N PHE A 19 -22.89 -0.39 16.28
CA PHE A 19 -23.73 0.79 16.47
C PHE A 19 -23.03 2.06 15.94
N ARG A 20 -21.80 2.33 16.38
CA ARG A 20 -21.02 3.51 15.94
C ARG A 20 -20.77 3.52 14.43
N LEU A 21 -20.49 2.34 13.88
CA LEU A 21 -20.25 2.22 12.46
C LEU A 21 -21.53 2.44 11.65
N GLN A 22 -22.68 1.91 12.15
CA GLN A 22 -23.98 2.15 11.53
C GLN A 22 -24.33 3.63 11.53
N GLU A 23 -24.17 4.32 12.68
CA GLU A 23 -24.40 5.77 12.79
C GLU A 23 -23.56 6.55 11.78
N SER A 24 -22.28 6.20 11.64
CA SER A 24 -21.38 6.83 10.65
C SER A 24 -21.82 6.58 9.19
N VAL A 25 -22.31 5.38 8.91
CA VAL A 25 -22.84 5.03 7.59
C VAL A 25 -24.12 5.78 7.27
N ASP A 26 -25.02 5.90 8.25
CA ASP A 26 -26.29 6.61 8.07
C ASP A 26 -26.06 8.12 7.89
N ALA A 27 -25.14 8.73 8.65
CA ALA A 27 -24.70 10.10 8.44
C ALA A 27 -24.11 10.31 7.06
N PHE A 28 -23.23 9.40 6.62
CA PHE A 28 -22.63 9.46 5.29
C PHE A 28 -23.69 9.26 4.18
N LYS A 29 -24.65 8.38 4.38
CA LYS A 29 -25.78 8.18 3.46
C LYS A 29 -26.63 9.45 3.32
N SER A 30 -26.91 10.14 4.41
CA SER A 30 -27.64 11.42 4.41
C SER A 30 -26.86 12.48 3.64
N TRP A 31 -25.56 12.57 3.85
CA TRP A 31 -24.68 13.44 3.10
C TRP A 31 -24.68 13.10 1.59
N CYS A 32 -24.54 11.82 1.23
CA CYS A 32 -24.63 11.39 -0.17
C CYS A 32 -25.96 11.82 -0.81
N LYS A 33 -27.09 11.69 -0.09
CA LYS A 33 -28.40 12.08 -0.58
C LYS A 33 -28.48 13.59 -0.86
N SER A 34 -27.89 14.44 -0.02
CA SER A 34 -27.87 15.89 -0.24
C SER A 34 -27.09 16.28 -1.52
N TRP A 35 -26.08 15.49 -1.88
CA TRP A 35 -25.28 15.66 -3.11
C TRP A 35 -25.79 14.84 -4.29
N LYS A 36 -27.01 14.28 -4.21
CA LYS A 36 -27.61 13.40 -5.25
C LYS A 36 -26.72 12.20 -5.62
N LEU A 37 -25.90 11.72 -4.68
CA LEU A 37 -25.06 10.54 -4.84
C LEU A 37 -25.79 9.33 -4.25
N LYS A 38 -25.61 8.15 -4.84
CA LYS A 38 -26.17 6.89 -4.35
C LYS A 38 -25.06 5.99 -3.83
N LEU A 39 -25.17 5.56 -2.60
CA LEU A 39 -24.30 4.55 -2.03
C LEU A 39 -24.63 3.18 -2.66
N GLN A 40 -23.61 2.44 -3.06
CA GLN A 40 -23.79 1.11 -3.65
C GLN A 40 -23.34 0.03 -2.66
N PRO A 41 -24.26 -0.78 -2.11
CA PRO A 41 -23.91 -1.84 -1.15
C PRO A 41 -22.90 -2.84 -1.70
N ASN A 42 -23.04 -3.24 -2.98
CA ASN A 42 -22.16 -4.21 -3.64
C ASN A 42 -20.70 -3.73 -3.81
N LYS A 43 -20.46 -2.42 -3.73
CA LYS A 43 -19.11 -1.82 -3.78
C LYS A 43 -18.59 -1.43 -2.39
N THR A 44 -19.41 -1.56 -1.35
CA THR A 44 -19.03 -1.26 0.02
C THR A 44 -18.37 -2.50 0.62
N GLN A 45 -17.15 -2.33 1.10
CA GLN A 45 -16.37 -3.40 1.72
C GLN A 45 -16.07 -3.02 3.17
N MET A 46 -16.14 -4.00 4.05
CA MET A 46 -15.83 -3.82 5.45
C MET A 46 -14.75 -4.81 5.88
N ILE A 47 -13.80 -4.33 6.68
CA ILE A 47 -12.79 -5.17 7.32
C ILE A 47 -12.82 -4.92 8.82
N HIS A 48 -12.78 -5.97 9.60
CA HIS A 48 -12.78 -5.90 11.06
C HIS A 48 -11.41 -6.30 11.59
N PHE A 49 -10.69 -5.33 12.15
CA PHE A 49 -9.42 -5.56 12.84
C PHE A 49 -9.68 -5.88 14.30
N THR A 50 -9.09 -6.93 14.80
CA THR A 50 -9.24 -7.36 16.19
C THR A 50 -7.93 -7.89 16.74
N ILE A 51 -7.74 -7.79 18.06
CA ILE A 51 -6.60 -8.35 18.78
C ILE A 51 -6.54 -9.88 18.61
N HIS A 52 -7.69 -10.53 18.39
CA HIS A 52 -7.79 -11.97 18.18
C HIS A 52 -8.30 -12.30 16.76
N PRO A 53 -7.52 -12.07 15.71
CA PRO A 53 -7.97 -12.21 14.32
C PRO A 53 -8.32 -13.65 13.92
N MET A 54 -7.83 -14.65 14.65
CA MET A 54 -8.16 -16.07 14.43
C MET A 54 -9.45 -16.51 15.11
N LYS A 55 -9.97 -15.74 16.05
CA LYS A 55 -11.19 -16.09 16.76
C LYS A 55 -12.42 -15.93 15.85
N LYS A 56 -13.18 -17.00 15.68
CA LYS A 56 -14.49 -16.94 15.05
C LYS A 56 -15.51 -16.43 16.04
N TYR A 57 -16.24 -15.40 15.68
CA TYR A 57 -17.27 -14.81 16.50
C TYR A 57 -18.64 -15.31 16.07
N LYS A 58 -19.46 -15.75 17.04
CA LYS A 58 -20.85 -16.19 16.80
C LYS A 58 -21.70 -15.07 16.19
N HIS A 59 -21.45 -13.82 16.63
CA HIS A 59 -22.09 -12.62 16.10
C HIS A 59 -21.00 -11.67 15.57
N PRO A 60 -20.70 -11.67 14.26
CA PRO A 60 -19.72 -10.76 13.66
C PRO A 60 -20.25 -9.32 13.71
N VAL A 61 -19.35 -8.36 13.51
CA VAL A 61 -19.74 -6.96 13.27
C VAL A 61 -20.46 -6.90 11.93
N GLU A 62 -21.65 -6.31 11.89
CA GLU A 62 -22.45 -6.18 10.68
C GLU A 62 -22.94 -4.73 10.56
N VAL A 63 -23.06 -4.24 9.34
CA VAL A 63 -23.58 -2.92 9.02
C VAL A 63 -24.59 -3.05 7.89
N LYS A 64 -25.69 -2.32 7.99
CA LYS A 64 -26.74 -2.28 6.95
C LYS A 64 -26.53 -1.06 6.05
N VAL A 65 -26.48 -1.31 4.76
CA VAL A 65 -26.53 -0.28 3.74
C VAL A 65 -27.77 -0.53 2.87
N ASP A 66 -28.74 0.33 2.97
CA ASP A 66 -30.11 0.11 2.47
C ASP A 66 -30.66 -1.23 3.04
N ASN A 67 -31.05 -2.17 2.19
CA ASN A 67 -31.57 -3.49 2.60
C ASN A 67 -30.49 -4.59 2.61
N THR A 68 -29.21 -4.24 2.41
CA THR A 68 -28.12 -5.20 2.31
C THR A 68 -27.26 -5.18 3.56
N ILE A 69 -27.02 -6.35 4.17
CA ILE A 69 -26.12 -6.51 5.30
C ILE A 69 -24.70 -6.69 4.77
N ILE A 70 -23.81 -5.79 5.16
CA ILE A 70 -22.39 -5.86 4.85
C ILE A 70 -21.67 -6.63 5.96
N LYS A 71 -21.05 -7.75 5.61
CA LYS A 71 -20.24 -8.56 6.52
C LYS A 71 -18.76 -8.28 6.35
N PRO A 72 -17.94 -8.43 7.41
CA PRO A 72 -16.51 -8.22 7.32
C PRO A 72 -15.85 -9.24 6.41
N LEU A 73 -14.95 -8.74 5.56
CA LEU A 73 -14.10 -9.54 4.70
C LEU A 73 -12.77 -9.86 5.40
N ASP A 74 -12.11 -10.94 4.98
CA ASP A 74 -10.77 -11.28 5.47
C ASP A 74 -9.69 -10.36 4.94
N HIS A 75 -9.92 -9.74 3.80
CA HIS A 75 -9.03 -8.77 3.18
C HIS A 75 -9.82 -7.83 2.28
N THR A 76 -9.29 -6.64 2.07
CA THR A 76 -9.85 -5.64 1.15
C THR A 76 -8.73 -4.92 0.41
N ARG A 77 -9.07 -4.34 -0.73
CA ARG A 77 -8.15 -3.52 -1.51
C ARG A 77 -8.48 -2.04 -1.31
N LEU A 78 -7.60 -1.33 -0.60
CA LEU A 78 -7.72 0.10 -0.38
C LEU A 78 -6.62 0.84 -1.17
N LEU A 79 -7.03 1.72 -2.09
CA LEU A 79 -6.10 2.51 -2.91
C LEU A 79 -4.96 1.69 -3.53
N GLY A 80 -5.25 0.46 -3.96
CA GLY A 80 -4.26 -0.43 -4.58
C GLY A 80 -3.44 -1.28 -3.62
N VAL A 81 -3.51 -1.02 -2.31
CA VAL A 81 -2.88 -1.84 -1.26
C VAL A 81 -3.88 -2.89 -0.78
N ILE A 82 -3.47 -4.14 -0.68
CA ILE A 82 -4.30 -5.21 -0.11
C ILE A 82 -4.00 -5.28 1.39
N ILE A 83 -5.04 -5.03 2.18
CA ILE A 83 -4.98 -5.06 3.63
C ILE A 83 -5.75 -6.29 4.10
N ASP A 84 -5.15 -7.12 4.92
CA ASP A 84 -5.79 -8.26 5.55
C ASP A 84 -6.05 -7.98 7.06
N LYS A 85 -7.03 -8.69 7.63
CA LYS A 85 -7.44 -8.51 9.04
C LYS A 85 -6.35 -8.76 10.07
N GLN A 86 -5.24 -9.38 9.67
CA GLN A 86 -4.10 -9.74 10.54
C GLN A 86 -2.88 -8.83 10.31
N PHE A 87 -2.91 -7.95 9.30
CA PHE A 87 -1.77 -7.14 8.88
C PHE A 87 -0.51 -7.95 8.60
N ASN A 88 -0.65 -9.18 8.09
CA ASN A 88 0.49 -10.04 7.76
C ASN A 88 1.08 -9.75 6.37
N TRP A 89 0.38 -8.98 5.54
CA TRP A 89 0.81 -8.49 4.23
C TRP A 89 1.05 -9.55 3.17
N ARG A 90 0.81 -10.83 3.44
CA ARG A 90 1.12 -11.94 2.53
C ARG A 90 0.43 -11.75 1.18
N ARG A 91 -0.88 -11.49 1.19
CA ARG A 91 -1.66 -11.27 -0.04
C ARG A 91 -1.19 -10.03 -0.83
N HIS A 92 -0.70 -9.02 -0.13
CA HIS A 92 -0.15 -7.84 -0.79
C HIS A 92 1.20 -8.13 -1.43
N LEU A 93 2.04 -8.95 -0.81
CA LEU A 93 3.30 -9.42 -1.38
C LEU A 93 3.06 -10.26 -2.64
N ASP A 94 2.13 -11.21 -2.60
CA ASP A 94 1.74 -12.03 -3.75
C ASP A 94 1.29 -11.13 -4.92
N HIS A 95 0.52 -10.08 -4.61
CA HIS A 95 0.08 -9.10 -5.60
C HIS A 95 1.24 -8.27 -6.19
N ILE A 96 2.21 -7.86 -5.36
CA ILE A 96 3.43 -7.19 -5.84
C ILE A 96 4.22 -8.13 -6.74
N GLU A 97 4.42 -9.38 -6.33
CA GLU A 97 5.18 -10.38 -7.09
C GLU A 97 4.52 -10.67 -8.44
N ALA A 98 3.21 -10.88 -8.47
CA ALA A 98 2.45 -11.06 -9.70
C ALA A 98 2.56 -9.86 -10.66
N LYS A 99 2.54 -8.64 -10.13
CA LYS A 99 2.71 -7.43 -10.93
C LYS A 99 4.12 -7.25 -11.46
N ILE A 100 5.13 -7.63 -10.70
CA ILE A 100 6.52 -7.38 -11.07
C ILE A 100 7.09 -8.48 -11.97
N ALA A 101 6.55 -9.69 -11.92
CA ALA A 101 7.02 -10.83 -12.71
C ALA A 101 7.14 -10.53 -14.22
N PRO A 102 6.13 -9.97 -14.90
CA PRO A 102 6.24 -9.62 -16.32
C PRO A 102 7.29 -8.54 -16.59
N ARG A 103 7.52 -7.61 -15.63
CA ARG A 103 8.54 -6.57 -15.76
C ARG A 103 9.95 -7.13 -15.60
N ILE A 104 10.11 -8.14 -14.75
CA ILE A 104 11.39 -8.89 -14.66
C ILE A 104 11.67 -9.61 -15.97
N GLY A 105 10.65 -10.19 -16.61
CA GLY A 105 10.77 -10.78 -17.95
C GLY A 105 11.23 -9.76 -18.99
N LEU A 106 10.59 -8.59 -19.01
CA LEU A 106 10.97 -7.49 -19.91
C LEU A 106 12.39 -7.00 -19.66
N LEU A 107 12.79 -6.78 -18.40
CA LEU A 107 14.16 -6.37 -18.05
C LEU A 107 15.19 -7.40 -18.53
N ARG A 108 14.90 -8.69 -18.34
CA ARG A 108 15.78 -9.78 -18.81
C ARG A 108 15.87 -9.84 -20.34
N TYR A 109 14.77 -9.59 -21.03
CA TYR A 109 14.77 -9.51 -22.48
C TYR A 109 15.64 -8.35 -22.96
N LEU A 110 15.40 -7.14 -22.43
CA LEU A 110 16.15 -5.94 -22.81
C LEU A 110 17.65 -6.05 -22.51
N SER A 111 18.04 -6.66 -21.40
CA SER A 111 19.46 -6.85 -21.04
C SER A 111 20.22 -7.85 -21.93
N ARG A 112 19.51 -8.59 -22.79
CA ARG A 112 20.08 -9.60 -23.69
C ARG A 112 19.95 -9.24 -25.17
N THR A 113 19.40 -8.06 -25.48
CA THR A 113 19.26 -7.61 -26.87
C THR A 113 20.63 -7.22 -27.47
N ALA A 114 20.74 -7.37 -28.78
CA ALA A 114 21.98 -7.06 -29.53
C ALA A 114 22.47 -5.60 -29.37
N TYR A 115 21.61 -4.70 -28.96
CA TYR A 115 21.95 -3.29 -28.69
C TYR A 115 22.64 -3.03 -27.34
N GLU A 116 22.88 -4.06 -26.53
CA GLU A 116 23.53 -3.99 -25.21
C GLU A 116 23.31 -2.65 -24.47
N PRO A 117 22.11 -2.38 -23.98
CA PRO A 117 21.85 -1.09 -23.34
C PRO A 117 22.79 -0.92 -22.15
N ASN A 118 23.42 0.24 -22.05
CA ASN A 118 24.32 0.57 -20.97
C ASN A 118 23.66 0.25 -19.60
N SER A 119 24.42 -0.29 -18.66
CA SER A 119 23.98 -0.62 -17.30
C SER A 119 23.23 0.55 -16.62
N ARG A 120 23.66 1.79 -16.86
CA ARG A 120 22.98 2.99 -16.35
C ARG A 120 21.57 3.12 -16.93
N THR A 121 21.37 2.87 -18.21
CA THR A 121 20.06 2.87 -18.87
C THR A 121 19.16 1.79 -18.29
N MET A 122 19.69 0.56 -18.14
CA MET A 122 18.95 -0.55 -17.56
C MET A 122 18.54 -0.31 -16.10
N ILE A 123 19.40 0.34 -15.31
CA ILE A 123 19.07 0.76 -13.94
C ILE A 123 17.95 1.82 -13.94
N ASN A 124 17.94 2.75 -14.89
CA ASN A 124 16.87 3.74 -15.00
C ASN A 124 15.54 3.08 -15.42
N ILE A 125 15.57 2.13 -16.34
CA ILE A 125 14.40 1.33 -16.70
C ILE A 125 13.90 0.55 -15.49
N PHE A 126 14.76 -0.13 -14.74
CA PHE A 126 14.40 -0.79 -13.49
C PHE A 126 13.73 0.17 -12.50
N LYS A 127 14.27 1.37 -12.30
CA LYS A 127 13.71 2.39 -11.40
C LYS A 127 12.30 2.80 -11.81
N SER A 128 12.03 2.92 -13.11
CA SER A 128 10.75 3.39 -13.64
C SER A 128 9.66 2.32 -13.64
N ILE A 129 9.96 1.07 -14.01
CA ILE A 129 8.94 0.04 -14.23
C ILE A 129 8.82 -0.97 -13.09
N ALA A 130 9.92 -1.29 -12.40
CA ALA A 130 9.93 -2.30 -11.33
C ALA A 130 9.92 -1.67 -9.94
N ARG A 131 10.82 -0.72 -9.68
CA ARG A 131 10.95 -0.12 -8.35
C ARG A 131 9.73 0.70 -7.95
N THR A 132 9.03 1.31 -8.89
CA THR A 132 7.78 2.05 -8.63
C THR A 132 6.69 1.15 -8.04
N ILE A 133 6.60 -0.10 -8.51
CA ILE A 133 5.64 -1.08 -7.97
C ILE A 133 6.05 -1.50 -6.57
N ILE A 134 7.33 -1.82 -6.36
CA ILE A 134 7.85 -2.25 -5.05
C ILE A 134 7.64 -1.15 -3.99
N ARG A 135 7.86 0.11 -4.37
CA ARG A 135 7.73 1.23 -3.44
C ARG A 135 6.28 1.67 -3.20
N TYR A 136 5.34 1.21 -4.03
CA TYR A 136 3.94 1.57 -3.85
C TYR A 136 3.42 1.02 -2.52
N GLY A 137 2.82 1.86 -1.71
CA GLY A 137 2.31 1.46 -0.38
C GLY A 137 3.37 1.41 0.73
N TYR A 138 4.63 1.83 0.48
CA TYR A 138 5.70 1.78 1.48
C TYR A 138 5.34 2.41 2.83
N PRO A 139 4.55 3.51 2.94
CA PRO A 139 4.21 4.08 4.24
C PRO A 139 3.46 3.09 5.12
N VAL A 140 2.57 2.32 4.51
CA VAL A 140 1.78 1.29 5.21
C VAL A 140 2.64 0.06 5.52
N LEU A 141 3.52 -0.33 4.60
CA LEU A 141 4.45 -1.45 4.77
C LEU A 141 5.51 -1.22 5.86
N LEU A 142 5.72 0.02 6.32
CA LEU A 142 6.62 0.30 7.45
C LEU A 142 6.17 -0.37 8.76
N THR A 143 4.88 -0.68 8.87
CA THR A 143 4.33 -1.45 10.01
C THR A 143 4.59 -2.96 9.89
N ALA A 144 5.09 -3.41 8.74
CA ALA A 144 5.31 -4.83 8.47
C ALA A 144 6.52 -5.38 9.24
N ASN A 145 6.47 -6.68 9.52
CA ASN A 145 7.56 -7.39 10.18
C ASN A 145 8.80 -7.57 9.26
N GLN A 146 9.92 -7.97 9.82
CA GLN A 146 11.18 -8.15 9.09
C GLN A 146 11.07 -9.18 7.96
N ASN A 147 10.26 -10.22 8.12
CA ASN A 147 10.09 -11.26 7.09
C ASN A 147 9.47 -10.70 5.81
N VAL A 148 8.50 -9.81 5.92
CA VAL A 148 7.89 -9.11 4.78
C VAL A 148 8.94 -8.28 4.04
N TRP A 149 9.77 -7.54 4.77
CA TRP A 149 10.86 -6.76 4.18
C TRP A 149 11.89 -7.64 3.48
N ASN A 150 12.22 -8.79 4.04
CA ASN A 150 13.13 -9.75 3.42
C ASN A 150 12.56 -10.28 2.09
N GLN A 151 11.26 -10.58 2.04
CA GLN A 151 10.62 -11.02 0.80
C GLN A 151 10.61 -9.92 -0.27
N ILE A 152 10.28 -8.68 0.09
CA ILE A 152 10.36 -7.54 -0.82
C ILE A 152 11.79 -7.33 -1.33
N GLN A 153 12.78 -7.51 -0.45
CA GLN A 153 14.19 -7.41 -0.81
C GLN A 153 14.59 -8.48 -1.83
N ILE A 154 14.10 -9.71 -1.69
CA ILE A 154 14.32 -10.80 -2.66
C ILE A 154 13.73 -10.43 -4.02
N ILE A 155 12.53 -9.86 -4.07
CA ILE A 155 11.90 -9.40 -5.30
C ILE A 155 12.76 -8.31 -5.96
N GLN A 156 13.26 -7.33 -5.20
CA GLN A 156 14.17 -6.30 -5.72
C GLN A 156 15.44 -6.90 -6.29
N ASN A 157 16.05 -7.87 -5.60
CA ASN A 157 17.26 -8.54 -6.04
C ASN A 157 17.04 -9.30 -7.34
N LYS A 158 15.92 -10.03 -7.48
CA LYS A 158 15.53 -10.71 -8.72
C LYS A 158 15.42 -9.73 -9.89
N ALA A 159 14.77 -8.58 -9.67
CA ALA A 159 14.59 -7.57 -10.70
C ALA A 159 15.89 -6.86 -11.08
N LEU A 160 16.80 -6.59 -10.13
CA LEU A 160 18.11 -6.01 -10.40
C LEU A 160 19.02 -6.96 -11.19
N ARG A 161 19.03 -8.27 -10.86
CA ARG A 161 19.77 -9.27 -11.63
C ARG A 161 19.28 -9.30 -13.08
N ALA A 162 17.97 -9.28 -13.28
CA ALA A 162 17.38 -9.26 -14.61
C ALA A 162 17.74 -8.00 -15.38
N ALA A 163 17.75 -6.84 -14.75
CA ALA A 163 18.11 -5.56 -15.36
C ALA A 163 19.59 -5.50 -15.77
N LEU A 164 20.47 -6.08 -14.95
CA LEU A 164 21.91 -6.09 -15.19
C LEU A 164 22.38 -7.29 -16.02
N GLY A 165 21.47 -8.17 -16.47
CA GLY A 165 21.84 -9.39 -17.20
C GLY A 165 22.63 -10.41 -16.39
N LEU A 166 22.61 -10.31 -15.04
CA LEU A 166 23.41 -11.11 -14.15
C LEU A 166 22.78 -12.48 -13.85
N PRO A 167 23.59 -13.53 -13.66
CA PRO A 167 23.13 -14.84 -13.21
C PRO A 167 22.45 -14.82 -11.84
N ILE A 168 21.63 -15.85 -11.57
CA ILE A 168 20.87 -15.97 -10.31
C ILE A 168 21.79 -16.07 -9.08
N TYR A 169 22.93 -16.73 -9.23
CA TYR A 169 23.93 -16.95 -8.18
C TYR A 169 24.83 -15.74 -7.90
N THR A 170 24.68 -14.64 -8.66
CA THR A 170 25.48 -13.42 -8.39
C THR A 170 25.21 -12.93 -6.96
N SER A 171 26.28 -12.60 -6.25
CA SER A 171 26.19 -12.13 -4.88
C SER A 171 25.40 -10.84 -4.75
N VAL A 172 24.68 -10.70 -3.65
CA VAL A 172 23.84 -9.52 -3.40
C VAL A 172 24.70 -8.26 -3.27
N ASP A 173 25.85 -8.36 -2.60
CA ASP A 173 26.73 -7.21 -2.38
C ASP A 173 27.31 -6.67 -3.70
N TYR A 174 27.65 -7.56 -4.63
CA TYR A 174 28.10 -7.17 -5.97
C TYR A 174 27.01 -6.41 -6.75
N ILE A 175 25.75 -6.88 -6.69
CA ILE A 175 24.61 -6.22 -7.34
C ILE A 175 24.45 -4.79 -6.82
N TYR A 176 24.52 -4.60 -5.49
CA TYR A 176 24.36 -3.28 -4.88
C TYR A 176 25.56 -2.37 -5.17
N LYS A 177 26.76 -2.91 -5.22
CA LYS A 177 27.97 -2.17 -5.59
C LYS A 177 27.89 -1.62 -7.01
N ILE A 178 27.45 -2.44 -7.99
CA ILE A 178 27.35 -2.02 -9.40
C ILE A 178 26.16 -1.09 -9.62
N SER A 179 24.99 -1.43 -9.05
CA SER A 179 23.75 -0.69 -9.30
C SER A 179 23.69 0.65 -8.58
N ASN A 180 24.45 0.82 -7.50
CA ASN A 180 24.36 1.96 -6.57
C ASN A 180 22.91 2.22 -6.12
N ILE A 181 22.14 1.16 -5.91
CA ILE A 181 20.74 1.23 -5.45
C ILE A 181 20.69 0.83 -3.99
N PRO A 182 20.07 1.63 -3.11
CA PRO A 182 19.94 1.26 -1.71
C PRO A 182 19.00 0.05 -1.52
N LYS A 183 19.18 -0.70 -0.44
CA LYS A 183 18.24 -1.72 0.00
C LYS A 183 16.83 -1.12 0.15
N ILE A 184 15.81 -1.92 -0.07
CA ILE A 184 14.44 -1.39 -0.16
C ILE A 184 13.95 -0.76 1.15
N LYS A 185 14.31 -1.33 2.29
CA LYS A 185 13.95 -0.80 3.61
C LYS A 185 14.61 0.55 3.88
N ASP A 186 15.89 0.71 3.57
CA ASP A 186 16.63 1.96 3.74
C ASP A 186 16.06 3.06 2.83
N PHE A 187 15.71 2.67 1.61
CA PHE A 187 15.06 3.57 0.67
C PHE A 187 13.68 4.01 1.17
N ALA A 188 12.85 3.09 1.66
CA ALA A 188 11.54 3.38 2.23
C ALA A 188 11.65 4.32 3.44
N THR A 189 12.59 4.06 4.34
CA THR A 189 12.87 4.91 5.50
C THR A 189 13.29 6.32 5.09
N THR A 190 14.15 6.43 4.07
CA THR A 190 14.58 7.73 3.54
C THR A 190 13.42 8.51 2.93
N LEU A 191 12.53 7.83 2.20
CA LEU A 191 11.33 8.45 1.63
C LEU A 191 10.38 8.96 2.74
N LEU A 192 10.18 8.16 3.78
CA LEU A 192 9.35 8.57 4.92
C LEU A 192 9.91 9.82 5.60
N LYS A 193 11.21 9.83 5.91
CA LYS A 193 11.87 11.01 6.50
C LYS A 193 11.64 12.24 5.64
N LYS A 194 11.82 12.15 4.32
CA LYS A 194 11.58 13.26 3.38
C LYS A 194 10.12 13.71 3.39
N SER A 195 9.16 12.78 3.37
CA SER A 195 7.72 13.08 3.39
C SER A 195 7.31 13.77 4.69
N VAL A 196 7.76 13.27 5.84
CA VAL A 196 7.50 13.86 7.15
C VAL A 196 8.10 15.28 7.24
N MET A 197 9.36 15.46 6.82
CA MET A 197 10.00 16.78 6.80
C MET A 197 9.29 17.77 5.87
N SER A 198 8.80 17.33 4.72
CA SER A 198 8.04 18.20 3.82
C SER A 198 6.68 18.59 4.41
N SER A 199 6.00 17.68 5.10
CA SER A 199 4.74 17.97 5.79
C SER A 199 4.92 18.98 6.93
N PHE A 200 5.97 18.85 7.74
CA PHE A 200 6.30 19.84 8.77
C PHE A 200 6.61 21.20 8.17
N ARG A 201 7.36 21.26 7.08
CA ARG A 201 7.68 22.51 6.39
C ARG A 201 6.41 23.17 5.86
N SER A 202 5.54 22.44 5.19
CA SER A 202 4.25 22.94 4.69
C SER A 202 3.39 23.49 5.83
N HIS A 203 3.25 22.75 6.92
CA HIS A 203 2.48 23.21 8.08
C HIS A 203 3.04 24.47 8.71
N TYR A 204 4.36 24.58 8.84
CA TYR A 204 5.04 25.77 9.34
C TYR A 204 4.76 27.02 8.48
N TYR A 205 4.86 26.91 7.14
CA TYR A 205 4.55 28.02 6.23
C TYR A 205 3.08 28.40 6.26
N THR A 206 2.16 27.44 6.38
CA THR A 206 0.73 27.73 6.54
C THR A 206 0.45 28.51 7.82
N GLN A 207 1.10 28.17 8.92
CA GLN A 207 0.96 28.92 10.18
C GLN A 207 1.55 30.34 10.10
N LEU A 208 2.68 30.53 9.43
CA LEU A 208 3.27 31.86 9.23
C LEU A 208 2.37 32.76 8.37
N SER A 209 1.84 32.24 7.26
CA SER A 209 0.92 33.01 6.41
C SER A 209 -0.38 33.40 7.13
N ALA A 210 -0.89 32.50 7.98
CA ALA A 210 -2.08 32.78 8.80
C ALA A 210 -1.82 33.83 9.93
N ARG A 211 -0.59 33.98 10.37
CA ARG A 211 -0.19 35.07 11.32
C ARG A 211 -0.05 36.41 10.62
N GLN A 212 0.55 36.44 9.43
CA GLN A 212 0.74 37.68 8.64
C GLN A 212 -0.56 38.28 8.10
N GLN A 213 -1.66 37.52 8.07
CA GLN A 213 -2.99 38.01 7.69
C GLN A 213 -3.80 38.56 8.88
N ARG A 214 -3.27 38.50 10.11
CA ARG A 214 -3.91 39.04 11.33
C ARG A 214 -3.31 40.32 11.84
N ASP A 215 -2.16 40.68 11.29
CA ASP A 215 -1.49 41.99 11.50
C ASP A 215 -1.80 42.92 10.34
#